data_986a0ac8a2f3e1cf48e3323d6086b5cc
#
_entry.id   986a0ac8a2f3e1cf48e3323d6086b5cc
#
_cell.length_a   1.000
_cell.length_b   1.000
_cell.length_c   1.000
_cell.angle_alpha   90.00
_cell.angle_beta   90.00
_cell.angle_gamma   90.00
#
_symmetry.space_group_name_H-M   'P 1'
#
loop_
_entity.id
_entity.type
_entity.pdbx_description
1 polymer ?
#
loop_
_entity_poly.entity_id
_entity_poly.type
_entity_poly.pdbx_seq_one_letter_code
_entity_poly.pdbx_strand_id
1 'polypeptide(L)'
;MERLDKIIALRKHLHQIPEASMHEVQTKKVLMQFLKENTDCFVVDKGDWFYAVRRATSEPTQPSIAFRADMDAVCGADGKPGHYCGHDGHSSILCGVAMYLAEQNISLTRDVYLIFQPAEETGQGAKLCKTLICEKNIAEIYGLHNIPGYPLQQILVRRQTFACASTGLAIRMKGVPSHAAYPEAGRNPAIPFANLLSALEQLTDDIRKQNEFVLMTVIGMDMGSANYGVSASEGELRLTVRAERQHVFDSYLESIQNLVEQYACKGGFSYTIEEIERFPATENSQTGADRICDAAKKMNLKVSELEQPMRWSEDFGYYLQETTGAFFGIGDGEEHAQLHTAGYEFPDAIIETGIQMFLALI
;
A
#
# COMPACT_ATOMS: atom_id res chain seq x y z
N MET A 1 31.20 5.94 15.24
CA MET A 1 30.18 4.99 14.77
C MET A 1 30.10 5.16 13.27
N GLU A 2 30.25 4.12 12.51
CA GLU A 2 30.12 4.19 11.04
C GLU A 2 28.69 4.61 10.68
N ARG A 3 28.50 5.17 9.48
CA ARG A 3 27.19 5.67 9.04
C ARG A 3 26.11 4.59 9.08
N LEU A 4 26.42 3.42 8.54
CA LEU A 4 25.52 2.29 8.52
C LEU A 4 25.11 1.86 9.95
N ASP A 5 26.04 1.88 10.91
CA ASP A 5 25.72 1.56 12.32
C ASP A 5 24.69 2.51 12.91
N LYS A 6 24.74 3.82 12.56
CA LYS A 6 23.74 4.80 13.01
C LYS A 6 22.36 4.50 12.42
N ILE A 7 22.29 4.11 11.14
CA ILE A 7 21.05 3.79 10.45
C ILE A 7 20.43 2.49 11.01
N ILE A 8 21.24 1.47 11.24
CA ILE A 8 20.81 0.22 11.89
C ILE A 8 20.32 0.50 13.32
N ALA A 9 21.01 1.37 14.06
CA ALA A 9 20.57 1.78 15.40
C ALA A 9 19.22 2.51 15.36
N LEU A 10 19.00 3.37 14.36
CA LEU A 10 17.72 4.03 14.12
C LEU A 10 16.62 3.00 13.86
N ARG A 11 16.83 2.06 12.92
CA ARG A 11 15.88 0.99 12.61
C ARG A 11 15.49 0.20 13.87
N LYS A 12 16.48 -0.21 14.66
CA LYS A 12 16.25 -0.95 15.92
C LYS A 12 15.51 -0.12 16.96
N HIS A 13 15.70 1.20 16.98
CA HIS A 13 14.94 2.08 17.86
C HIS A 13 13.50 2.19 17.42
N LEU A 14 13.24 2.41 16.11
CA LEU A 14 11.90 2.45 15.54
C LEU A 14 11.15 1.14 15.79
N HIS A 15 11.82 0.00 15.64
CA HIS A 15 11.26 -1.33 15.90
C HIS A 15 10.68 -1.49 17.32
N GLN A 16 11.21 -0.75 18.28
CA GLN A 16 10.76 -0.80 19.68
C GLN A 16 9.58 0.14 19.99
N ILE A 17 9.20 1.00 19.05
CA ILE A 17 8.14 1.99 19.21
C ILE A 17 7.09 1.89 18.08
N PRO A 18 6.59 0.68 17.75
CA PRO A 18 5.63 0.55 16.65
C PRO A 18 4.34 1.30 16.97
N GLU A 19 3.85 2.05 16.00
CA GLU A 19 2.62 2.83 16.12
C GLU A 19 1.70 2.50 14.94
N ALA A 20 0.40 2.29 15.22
CA ALA A 20 -0.59 1.95 14.21
C ALA A 20 -0.83 3.13 13.26
N SER A 21 -1.37 2.84 12.08
CA SER A 21 -1.75 3.81 11.04
C SER A 21 -2.50 5.01 11.63
N MET A 22 -2.12 6.22 11.25
CA MET A 22 -2.62 7.52 11.74
C MET A 22 -2.30 7.83 13.22
N HIS A 23 -1.42 7.06 13.85
CA HIS A 23 -0.98 7.28 15.24
C HIS A 23 0.54 7.38 15.39
N GLU A 24 1.29 7.60 14.30
CA GLU A 24 2.77 7.57 14.20
C GLU A 24 3.43 8.84 14.79
N VAL A 25 3.09 9.16 16.05
CA VAL A 25 3.55 10.40 16.71
C VAL A 25 5.01 10.32 17.16
N GLN A 26 5.40 9.23 17.80
CA GLN A 26 6.77 9.01 18.29
C GLN A 26 7.70 8.68 17.12
N THR A 27 7.26 7.80 16.22
CA THR A 27 7.98 7.42 14.99
C THR A 27 8.34 8.67 14.18
N LYS A 28 7.36 9.52 13.88
CA LYS A 28 7.58 10.78 13.16
C LYS A 28 8.57 11.68 13.89
N LYS A 29 8.42 11.86 15.21
CA LYS A 29 9.30 12.68 16.01
C LYS A 29 10.74 12.19 15.99
N VAL A 30 10.96 10.88 16.12
CA VAL A 30 12.30 10.25 16.08
C VAL A 30 12.94 10.46 14.72
N LEU A 31 12.22 10.22 13.63
CA LEU A 31 12.71 10.39 12.26
C LEU A 31 13.08 11.84 11.96
N MET A 32 12.21 12.79 12.32
CA MET A 32 12.49 14.23 12.13
C MET A 32 13.70 14.70 12.96
N GLN A 33 13.85 14.22 14.20
CA GLN A 33 15.00 14.52 15.06
C GLN A 33 16.28 13.95 14.46
N PHE A 34 16.26 12.70 14.03
CA PHE A 34 17.40 12.04 13.41
C PHE A 34 17.90 12.82 12.18
N LEU A 35 17.01 13.24 11.30
CA LEU A 35 17.34 14.02 10.11
C LEU A 35 17.97 15.38 10.48
N LYS A 36 17.40 16.09 11.45
CA LYS A 36 17.92 17.39 11.91
C LYS A 36 19.32 17.31 12.53
N GLU A 37 19.61 16.20 13.20
CA GLU A 37 20.91 16.00 13.88
C GLU A 37 22.01 15.47 12.95
N ASN A 38 21.65 14.75 11.88
CA ASN A 38 22.62 14.00 11.06
C ASN A 38 22.68 14.48 9.61
N THR A 39 21.86 15.46 9.20
CA THR A 39 21.81 15.93 7.81
C THR A 39 21.62 17.45 7.74
N ASP A 40 21.83 18.00 6.55
CA ASP A 40 21.51 19.40 6.21
C ASP A 40 20.22 19.54 5.41
N CYS A 41 19.39 18.49 5.37
CA CYS A 41 18.09 18.52 4.72
C CYS A 41 17.13 19.48 5.42
N PHE A 42 16.37 20.22 4.64
CA PHE A 42 15.28 21.02 5.17
C PHE A 42 14.06 20.14 5.47
N VAL A 43 13.72 19.99 6.75
CA VAL A 43 12.61 19.14 7.22
C VAL A 43 11.34 19.96 7.39
N VAL A 44 10.25 19.56 6.76
CA VAL A 44 8.95 20.24 6.78
C VAL A 44 7.89 19.32 7.38
N ASP A 45 7.34 19.73 8.51
CA ASP A 45 6.21 19.05 9.17
C ASP A 45 4.88 19.41 8.48
N LYS A 46 4.07 18.43 8.18
CA LYS A 46 2.75 18.55 7.53
C LYS A 46 1.60 18.04 8.42
N GLY A 47 1.82 17.93 9.73
CA GLY A 47 0.86 17.39 10.70
C GLY A 47 1.03 15.88 10.87
N ASP A 48 0.24 15.04 10.20
CA ASP A 48 0.33 13.59 10.34
C ASP A 48 1.55 12.98 9.63
N TRP A 49 2.14 13.70 8.69
CA TRP A 49 3.30 13.30 7.91
C TRP A 49 4.33 14.42 7.80
N PHE A 50 5.48 14.12 7.21
CA PHE A 50 6.51 15.12 6.95
C PHE A 50 7.34 14.73 5.73
N TYR A 51 8.10 15.71 5.22
CA TYR A 51 9.10 15.45 4.21
C TYR A 51 10.41 16.18 4.53
N ALA A 52 11.51 15.65 4.01
CA ALA A 52 12.78 16.34 3.97
C ALA A 52 13.14 16.68 2.53
N VAL A 53 13.84 17.79 2.31
CA VAL A 53 14.33 18.16 0.99
C VAL A 53 15.79 18.50 1.02
N ARG A 54 16.56 17.89 0.11
CA ARG A 54 17.91 18.31 -0.24
C ARG A 54 17.82 19.10 -1.54
N ARG A 55 18.16 20.38 -1.46
CA ARG A 55 18.10 21.28 -2.61
C ARG A 55 19.25 21.00 -3.60
N ALA A 56 18.99 21.30 -4.85
CA ALA A 56 20.04 21.38 -5.87
C ALA A 56 21.17 22.31 -5.40
N THR A 57 22.41 21.99 -5.78
CA THR A 57 23.59 22.76 -5.37
C THR A 57 23.76 24.05 -6.17
N SER A 58 23.06 24.19 -7.29
CA SER A 58 22.96 25.36 -8.16
C SER A 58 21.53 25.48 -8.67
N GLU A 59 21.25 26.41 -9.60
CA GLU A 59 19.96 26.45 -10.31
C GLU A 59 19.61 25.07 -10.86
N PRO A 60 18.43 24.53 -10.54
CA PRO A 60 18.04 23.20 -11.01
C PRO A 60 18.01 23.11 -12.52
N THR A 61 18.68 22.13 -13.09
CA THR A 61 18.69 21.86 -14.53
C THR A 61 17.80 20.67 -14.90
N GLN A 62 17.28 19.97 -13.89
CA GLN A 62 16.36 18.84 -14.02
C GLN A 62 15.16 19.02 -13.09
N PRO A 63 13.99 18.45 -13.43
CA PRO A 63 12.84 18.42 -12.55
C PRO A 63 13.12 17.67 -11.25
N SER A 64 12.38 17.99 -10.20
CA SER A 64 12.50 17.37 -8.88
C SER A 64 12.18 15.87 -8.91
N ILE A 65 12.84 15.14 -8.02
CA ILE A 65 12.61 13.70 -7.78
C ILE A 65 12.19 13.48 -6.32
N ALA A 66 11.35 12.48 -6.08
CA ALA A 66 10.99 12.07 -4.73
C ALA A 66 11.27 10.58 -4.48
N PHE A 67 11.53 10.28 -3.21
CA PHE A 67 11.58 8.94 -2.66
C PHE A 67 10.61 8.86 -1.48
N ARG A 68 9.90 7.74 -1.36
CA ARG A 68 8.89 7.54 -0.30
C ARG A 68 9.28 6.37 0.59
N ALA A 69 9.11 6.54 1.87
CA ALA A 69 9.02 5.47 2.85
C ALA A 69 7.75 5.65 3.70
N ASP A 70 7.14 4.53 4.06
CA ASP A 70 6.10 4.44 5.08
C ASP A 70 6.72 4.43 6.47
N MET A 71 5.90 4.70 7.51
CA MET A 71 6.38 4.77 8.89
C MET A 71 5.42 4.19 9.92
N ASP A 72 4.25 3.67 9.49
CA ASP A 72 3.28 3.00 10.36
C ASP A 72 3.66 1.54 10.65
N ALA A 73 2.90 0.90 11.53
CA ALA A 73 3.06 -0.50 11.89
C ALA A 73 1.71 -1.22 11.82
N VAL A 74 1.74 -2.46 11.33
CA VAL A 74 0.55 -3.30 11.24
C VAL A 74 0.15 -3.84 12.61
N CYS A 75 -1.16 -3.93 12.88
CA CYS A 75 -1.66 -4.56 14.10
C CYS A 75 -1.62 -6.08 13.96
N GLY A 76 -0.94 -6.75 14.90
CA GLY A 76 -0.91 -8.20 14.99
C GLY A 76 -2.26 -8.80 15.44
N ALA A 77 -2.30 -10.13 15.52
CA ALA A 77 -3.50 -10.85 15.95
C ALA A 77 -3.97 -10.52 17.39
N ASP A 78 -3.08 -10.00 18.22
CA ASP A 78 -3.37 -9.52 19.58
C ASP A 78 -3.87 -8.06 19.62
N GLY A 79 -4.03 -7.42 18.46
CA GLY A 79 -4.46 -6.04 18.30
C GLY A 79 -3.38 -5.00 18.63
N LYS A 80 -2.13 -5.41 18.86
CA LYS A 80 -1.02 -4.51 19.13
C LYS A 80 -0.23 -4.22 17.86
N PRO A 81 0.26 -2.98 17.68
CA PRO A 81 1.10 -2.65 16.55
C PRO A 81 2.47 -3.34 16.67
N GLY A 82 3.02 -3.74 15.52
CA GLY A 82 4.36 -4.32 15.40
C GLY A 82 4.89 -4.13 13.98
N HIS A 83 6.21 -3.96 13.83
CA HIS A 83 6.84 -3.78 12.52
C HIS A 83 6.96 -5.10 11.74
N TYR A 84 5.83 -5.80 11.57
CA TYR A 84 5.76 -7.09 10.86
C TYR A 84 5.72 -6.92 9.33
N CYS A 85 5.80 -5.67 8.83
CA CYS A 85 5.89 -5.34 7.40
C CYS A 85 7.24 -4.73 7.00
N GLY A 86 8.03 -4.22 7.97
CA GLY A 86 9.38 -3.70 7.72
C GLY A 86 9.46 -2.18 7.48
N HIS A 87 8.42 -1.42 7.80
CA HIS A 87 8.38 0.04 7.60
C HIS A 87 9.43 0.79 8.46
N ASP A 88 9.87 0.22 9.58
CA ASP A 88 11.03 0.69 10.34
C ASP A 88 12.33 0.66 9.50
N GLY A 89 12.46 -0.37 8.64
CA GLY A 89 13.54 -0.49 7.68
C GLY A 89 13.44 0.52 6.53
N HIS A 90 12.24 0.68 5.95
CA HIS A 90 12.00 1.63 4.83
C HIS A 90 12.31 3.06 5.25
N SER A 91 11.79 3.51 6.38
CA SER A 91 12.07 4.83 6.93
C SER A 91 13.55 5.02 7.26
N SER A 92 14.23 4.00 7.77
CA SER A 92 15.67 4.04 8.05
C SER A 92 16.51 4.12 6.78
N ILE A 93 16.14 3.39 5.72
CA ILE A 93 16.76 3.51 4.39
C ILE A 93 16.66 4.95 3.90
N LEU A 94 15.50 5.57 4.00
CA LEU A 94 15.30 6.94 3.51
C LEU A 94 16.08 7.96 4.33
N CYS A 95 16.22 7.77 5.64
CA CYS A 95 17.13 8.55 6.49
C CYS A 95 18.60 8.35 6.09
N GLY A 96 18.96 7.12 5.69
CA GLY A 96 20.27 6.81 5.16
C GLY A 96 20.59 7.57 3.87
N VAL A 97 19.66 7.63 2.93
CA VAL A 97 19.78 8.46 1.71
C VAL A 97 20.09 9.91 2.07
N ALA A 98 19.34 10.49 3.02
CA ALA A 98 19.57 11.86 3.49
C ALA A 98 20.99 12.06 4.04
N MET A 99 21.49 11.12 4.85
CA MET A 99 22.86 11.18 5.39
C MET A 99 23.93 11.11 4.31
N TYR A 100 23.76 10.20 3.33
CA TYR A 100 24.71 10.09 2.21
C TYR A 100 24.74 11.37 1.37
N LEU A 101 23.60 11.99 1.11
CA LEU A 101 23.51 13.26 0.38
C LEU A 101 24.16 14.42 1.13
N ALA A 102 24.09 14.43 2.47
CA ALA A 102 24.69 15.48 3.30
C ALA A 102 26.22 15.38 3.40
N GLU A 103 26.78 14.18 3.53
CA GLU A 103 28.22 13.97 3.74
C GLU A 103 29.05 13.99 2.44
N GLN A 104 28.49 13.55 1.34
CA GLN A 104 29.17 13.65 0.05
C GLN A 104 28.85 15.03 -0.51
N ASN A 105 29.85 15.83 -0.86
CA ASN A 105 29.68 17.05 -1.64
C ASN A 105 29.18 16.73 -3.06
N ILE A 106 28.02 16.04 -3.13
CA ILE A 106 27.39 15.66 -4.38
C ILE A 106 26.81 16.92 -5.01
N SER A 107 27.21 17.19 -6.24
CA SER A 107 26.57 18.23 -7.03
C SER A 107 25.21 17.74 -7.50
N LEU A 108 24.14 18.23 -6.89
CA LEU A 108 22.77 17.92 -7.27
C LEU A 108 22.28 18.89 -8.33
N THR A 109 21.78 18.34 -9.44
CA THR A 109 21.19 19.08 -10.57
C THR A 109 19.70 19.30 -10.41
N ARG A 110 19.08 18.72 -9.38
CA ARG A 110 17.65 18.79 -9.04
C ARG A 110 17.41 18.70 -7.54
N ASP A 111 16.25 19.16 -7.09
CA ASP A 111 15.79 18.96 -5.72
C ASP A 111 15.43 17.51 -5.49
N VAL A 112 15.81 16.96 -4.33
CA VAL A 112 15.49 15.59 -3.90
C VAL A 112 14.57 15.66 -2.69
N TYR A 113 13.35 15.15 -2.85
CA TYR A 113 12.34 15.08 -1.80
C TYR A 113 12.29 13.69 -1.18
N LEU A 114 12.27 13.62 0.14
CA LEU A 114 12.19 12.39 0.93
C LEU A 114 10.87 12.45 1.70
N ILE A 115 9.89 11.63 1.31
CA ILE A 115 8.53 11.64 1.85
C ILE A 115 8.42 10.53 2.90
N PHE A 116 8.10 10.91 4.14
CA PHE A 116 7.82 9.99 5.23
C PHE A 116 6.31 9.94 5.43
N GLN A 117 5.72 8.86 5.01
CA GLN A 117 4.29 8.67 4.87
C GLN A 117 3.71 7.89 6.05
N PRO A 118 2.58 8.30 6.65
CA PRO A 118 1.83 7.52 7.62
C PRO A 118 0.87 6.54 6.92
N ALA A 119 0.22 5.67 7.69
CA ALA A 119 -1.00 4.96 7.33
C ALA A 119 -1.00 4.26 5.96
N GLU A 120 0.10 3.57 5.64
CA GLU A 120 0.17 2.72 4.45
C GLU A 120 -0.78 1.54 4.59
N GLU A 121 -0.77 0.84 5.73
CA GLU A 121 -1.51 -0.40 6.01
C GLU A 121 -3.06 -0.24 5.90
N THR A 122 -3.54 1.00 5.91
CA THR A 122 -4.97 1.34 5.74
C THR A 122 -5.29 2.06 4.42
N GLY A 123 -4.29 2.24 3.53
CA GLY A 123 -4.43 2.90 2.24
C GLY A 123 -4.79 4.38 2.29
N GLN A 124 -4.46 5.06 3.40
CA GLN A 124 -4.83 6.46 3.63
C GLN A 124 -3.66 7.42 3.44
N GLY A 125 -2.44 6.98 3.71
CA GLY A 125 -1.28 7.84 3.82
C GLY A 125 -0.88 8.50 2.51
N ALA A 126 -0.79 7.75 1.43
CA ALA A 126 -0.43 8.32 0.13
C ALA A 126 -1.46 9.34 -0.37
N LYS A 127 -2.75 9.19 -0.04
CA LYS A 127 -3.79 10.18 -0.34
C LYS A 127 -3.50 11.55 0.29
N LEU A 128 -2.93 11.56 1.50
CA LEU A 128 -2.54 12.78 2.21
C LEU A 128 -1.28 13.39 1.60
N CYS A 129 -0.30 12.55 1.30
CA CYS A 129 1.03 12.99 0.89
C CYS A 129 1.14 13.36 -0.59
N LYS A 130 0.31 12.78 -1.48
CA LYS A 130 0.41 12.94 -2.94
C LYS A 130 0.27 14.39 -3.43
N THR A 131 -0.37 15.26 -2.64
CA THR A 131 -0.48 16.69 -2.98
C THR A 131 0.88 17.35 -3.16
N LEU A 132 1.92 16.83 -2.49
CA LEU A 132 3.29 17.33 -2.63
C LEU A 132 3.81 17.21 -4.06
N ILE A 133 3.36 16.22 -4.81
CA ILE A 133 3.78 16.00 -6.21
C ILE A 133 3.50 17.27 -7.03
N CYS A 134 2.27 17.76 -7.00
CA CYS A 134 1.90 19.00 -7.69
C CYS A 134 2.50 20.24 -7.03
N GLU A 135 2.47 20.33 -5.67
CA GLU A 135 2.99 21.50 -4.91
C GLU A 135 4.46 21.77 -5.22
N LYS A 136 5.27 20.75 -5.48
CA LYS A 136 6.73 20.83 -5.68
C LYS A 136 7.17 20.48 -7.10
N ASN A 137 6.25 20.29 -8.02
CA ASN A 137 6.53 19.92 -9.41
C ASN A 137 7.47 18.71 -9.47
N ILE A 138 7.14 17.65 -8.72
CA ILE A 138 7.91 16.41 -8.67
C ILE A 138 7.59 15.60 -9.93
N ALA A 139 8.60 15.40 -10.77
CA ALA A 139 8.43 14.72 -12.05
C ALA A 139 8.56 13.20 -11.96
N GLU A 140 9.23 12.71 -10.92
CA GLU A 140 9.47 11.28 -10.73
C GLU A 140 9.40 10.93 -9.24
N ILE A 141 8.81 9.76 -8.93
CA ILE A 141 8.78 9.22 -7.56
C ILE A 141 9.15 7.73 -7.56
N TYR A 142 9.91 7.32 -6.52
CA TYR A 142 10.27 5.93 -6.31
C TYR A 142 10.01 5.51 -4.87
N GLY A 143 9.57 4.25 -4.72
CA GLY A 143 9.41 3.57 -3.44
C GLY A 143 9.96 2.15 -3.53
N LEU A 144 10.17 1.52 -2.38
CA LEU A 144 10.61 0.13 -2.30
C LEU A 144 9.86 -0.63 -1.20
N HIS A 145 9.84 -1.95 -1.31
CA HIS A 145 9.43 -2.86 -0.25
C HIS A 145 10.39 -4.03 -0.12
N ASN A 146 10.59 -4.50 1.07
CA ASN A 146 11.28 -5.75 1.37
C ASN A 146 10.37 -6.94 1.08
N ILE A 147 10.89 -7.98 0.42
CA ILE A 147 10.09 -9.10 -0.06
C ILE A 147 10.68 -10.44 0.38
N PRO A 148 10.07 -11.14 1.35
CA PRO A 148 10.45 -12.51 1.72
C PRO A 148 10.24 -13.52 0.57
N GLY A 149 11.01 -14.62 0.59
CA GLY A 149 10.91 -15.69 -0.41
C GLY A 149 11.74 -15.46 -1.67
N TYR A 150 12.53 -14.39 -1.71
CA TYR A 150 13.49 -14.11 -2.78
C TYR A 150 14.91 -13.99 -2.23
N PRO A 151 15.94 -14.29 -3.03
CA PRO A 151 17.32 -14.17 -2.57
C PRO A 151 17.63 -12.81 -1.95
N LEU A 152 18.41 -12.82 -0.88
CA LEU A 152 18.78 -11.60 -0.15
C LEU A 152 19.39 -10.56 -1.09
N GLN A 153 18.96 -9.29 -0.99
CA GLN A 153 19.41 -8.15 -1.79
C GLN A 153 19.07 -8.22 -3.29
N GLN A 154 18.32 -9.24 -3.75
CA GLN A 154 17.87 -9.27 -5.14
C GLN A 154 16.85 -8.17 -5.39
N ILE A 155 17.00 -7.45 -6.50
CA ILE A 155 16.04 -6.43 -6.91
C ILE A 155 14.92 -7.08 -7.73
N LEU A 156 13.69 -6.81 -7.32
CA LEU A 156 12.48 -7.30 -7.95
C LEU A 156 11.77 -6.14 -8.63
N VAL A 157 11.52 -6.25 -9.92
CA VAL A 157 10.90 -5.20 -10.70
C VAL A 157 9.78 -5.75 -11.57
N ARG A 158 8.80 -4.93 -11.88
CA ARG A 158 7.79 -5.24 -12.88
C ARG A 158 7.48 -3.97 -13.69
N ARG A 159 7.49 -4.09 -15.02
CA ARG A 159 7.25 -2.97 -15.95
C ARG A 159 5.78 -2.62 -16.14
N GLN A 160 4.91 -3.27 -15.40
CA GLN A 160 3.48 -3.06 -15.32
C GLN A 160 3.09 -2.93 -13.85
N THR A 161 1.92 -3.39 -13.48
CA THR A 161 1.46 -3.37 -12.10
C THR A 161 2.39 -4.18 -11.18
N PHE A 162 3.01 -3.53 -10.20
CA PHE A 162 3.82 -4.19 -9.18
C PHE A 162 2.95 -4.86 -8.11
N ALA A 163 1.96 -4.12 -7.58
CA ALA A 163 0.99 -4.60 -6.59
C ALA A 163 -0.44 -4.31 -7.03
N CYS A 164 -1.36 -5.24 -6.74
CA CYS A 164 -2.75 -5.18 -7.18
C CYS A 164 -3.54 -4.06 -6.51
N ALA A 165 -4.54 -3.51 -7.22
CA ALA A 165 -5.59 -2.72 -6.59
C ALA A 165 -6.45 -3.61 -5.68
N SER A 166 -6.96 -3.06 -4.58
CA SER A 166 -7.92 -3.74 -3.72
C SER A 166 -8.83 -2.80 -2.93
N THR A 167 -9.97 -3.33 -2.51
CA THR A 167 -10.83 -2.72 -1.48
C THR A 167 -11.65 -3.79 -0.78
N GLY A 168 -11.96 -3.55 0.48
CA GLY A 168 -13.06 -4.22 1.17
C GLY A 168 -14.39 -3.61 0.75
N LEU A 169 -15.43 -4.44 0.68
CA LEU A 169 -16.81 -4.00 0.44
C LEU A 169 -17.71 -4.56 1.55
N ALA A 170 -18.42 -3.66 2.25
CA ALA A 170 -19.51 -4.04 3.14
C ALA A 170 -20.83 -3.68 2.45
N ILE A 171 -21.55 -4.71 1.99
CA ILE A 171 -22.84 -4.60 1.29
C ILE A 171 -23.94 -4.90 2.28
N ARG A 172 -24.77 -3.91 2.60
CA ARG A 172 -25.88 -4.07 3.54
C ARG A 172 -27.20 -3.97 2.79
N MET A 173 -28.15 -4.85 3.11
CA MET A 173 -29.54 -4.77 2.65
C MET A 173 -30.49 -4.77 3.84
N LYS A 174 -31.51 -3.89 3.75
CA LYS A 174 -32.55 -3.77 4.77
C LYS A 174 -33.93 -3.88 4.14
N GLY A 175 -34.71 -4.83 4.63
CA GLY A 175 -36.08 -5.11 4.25
C GLY A 175 -37.06 -4.87 5.40
N VAL A 176 -38.01 -5.80 5.58
CA VAL A 176 -39.08 -5.70 6.60
C VAL A 176 -39.17 -7.02 7.39
N PRO A 177 -39.12 -7.00 8.73
CA PRO A 177 -39.29 -8.22 9.50
C PRO A 177 -40.73 -8.74 9.44
N SER A 178 -40.91 -10.05 9.65
CA SER A 178 -42.23 -10.67 9.78
C SER A 178 -42.17 -11.84 10.75
N HIS A 179 -43.35 -12.30 11.16
CA HIS A 179 -43.46 -13.57 11.89
C HIS A 179 -43.02 -14.72 10.96
N ALA A 180 -42.23 -15.66 11.47
CA ALA A 180 -41.68 -16.76 10.66
C ALA A 180 -42.78 -17.65 10.00
N ALA A 181 -43.99 -17.67 10.54
CA ALA A 181 -45.14 -18.36 9.96
C ALA A 181 -45.81 -17.57 8.80
N TYR A 182 -45.46 -16.29 8.62
CA TYR A 182 -46.03 -15.41 7.59
C TYR A 182 -44.88 -14.69 6.84
N PRO A 183 -43.99 -15.43 6.15
CA PRO A 183 -42.79 -14.85 5.52
C PRO A 183 -43.15 -13.87 4.39
N GLU A 184 -44.32 -14.03 3.75
CA GLU A 184 -44.83 -13.13 2.69
C GLU A 184 -45.20 -11.73 3.21
N ALA A 185 -45.38 -11.54 4.51
CA ALA A 185 -45.61 -10.23 5.12
C ALA A 185 -44.33 -9.41 5.33
N GLY A 186 -43.17 -10.05 5.16
CA GLY A 186 -41.87 -9.43 5.32
C GLY A 186 -41.08 -9.32 4.02
N ARG A 187 -39.86 -8.81 4.15
CA ARG A 187 -38.82 -8.84 3.09
C ARG A 187 -37.52 -9.29 3.71
N ASN A 188 -37.16 -10.55 3.47
CA ASN A 188 -35.96 -11.19 3.98
C ASN A 188 -34.86 -11.15 2.93
N PRO A 189 -33.66 -10.60 3.21
CA PRO A 189 -32.56 -10.47 2.25
C PRO A 189 -31.79 -11.77 1.96
N ALA A 190 -32.10 -12.90 2.60
CA ALA A 190 -31.35 -14.14 2.47
C ALA A 190 -31.24 -14.64 1.03
N ILE A 191 -32.38 -14.78 0.33
CA ILE A 191 -32.38 -15.25 -1.06
C ILE A 191 -31.74 -14.22 -2.01
N PRO A 192 -32.03 -12.90 -1.91
CA PRO A 192 -31.30 -11.89 -2.64
C PRO A 192 -29.79 -11.95 -2.46
N PHE A 193 -29.27 -12.11 -1.24
CA PHE A 193 -27.83 -12.24 -1.01
C PHE A 193 -27.24 -13.52 -1.61
N ALA A 194 -27.92 -14.66 -1.48
CA ALA A 194 -27.45 -15.91 -2.08
C ALA A 194 -27.34 -15.80 -3.61
N ASN A 195 -28.37 -15.20 -4.24
CA ASN A 195 -28.37 -14.98 -5.68
C ASN A 195 -27.32 -13.93 -6.12
N LEU A 196 -27.16 -12.85 -5.35
CA LEU A 196 -26.13 -11.85 -5.58
C LEU A 196 -24.74 -12.48 -5.50
N LEU A 197 -24.45 -13.29 -4.50
CA LEU A 197 -23.15 -13.94 -4.35
C LEU A 197 -22.83 -14.82 -5.58
N SER A 198 -23.80 -15.63 -6.03
CA SER A 198 -23.63 -16.44 -7.24
C SER A 198 -23.40 -15.59 -8.50
N ALA A 199 -24.08 -14.44 -8.61
CA ALA A 199 -23.89 -13.52 -9.72
C ALA A 199 -22.52 -12.83 -9.69
N LEU A 200 -22.00 -12.51 -8.49
CA LEU A 200 -20.68 -11.94 -8.29
C LEU A 200 -19.56 -12.95 -8.62
N GLU A 201 -19.73 -14.22 -8.26
CA GLU A 201 -18.82 -15.28 -8.66
C GLU A 201 -18.78 -15.42 -10.18
N GLN A 202 -19.95 -15.44 -10.84
CA GLN A 202 -20.03 -15.52 -12.30
C GLN A 202 -19.39 -14.30 -12.98
N LEU A 203 -19.63 -13.09 -12.49
CA LEU A 203 -18.98 -11.87 -12.97
C LEU A 203 -17.45 -11.97 -12.86
N THR A 204 -16.94 -12.45 -11.73
CA THR A 204 -15.52 -12.64 -11.49
C THR A 204 -14.92 -13.63 -12.51
N ASP A 205 -15.60 -14.74 -12.73
CA ASP A 205 -15.14 -15.76 -13.70
C ASP A 205 -15.21 -15.27 -15.16
N ASP A 206 -16.20 -14.45 -15.49
CA ASP A 206 -16.33 -13.91 -16.85
C ASP A 206 -15.22 -12.88 -17.16
N ILE A 207 -14.80 -12.10 -16.17
CA ILE A 207 -13.64 -11.20 -16.30
C ILE A 207 -12.35 -12.03 -16.46
N ARG A 208 -12.16 -13.08 -15.68
CA ARG A 208 -10.99 -13.98 -15.77
C ARG A 208 -10.88 -14.66 -17.13
N LYS A 209 -11.99 -15.04 -17.76
CA LYS A 209 -12.02 -15.59 -19.12
C LYS A 209 -11.49 -14.63 -20.19
N GLN A 210 -11.44 -13.33 -19.89
CA GLN A 210 -10.85 -12.30 -20.75
C GLN A 210 -9.35 -12.13 -20.52
N ASN A 211 -8.70 -13.06 -19.80
CA ASN A 211 -7.30 -13.02 -19.37
C ASN A 211 -6.96 -11.82 -18.45
N GLU A 212 -7.95 -11.30 -17.72
CA GLU A 212 -7.74 -10.30 -16.68
C GLU A 212 -7.58 -10.98 -15.33
N PHE A 213 -6.63 -10.50 -14.54
CA PHE A 213 -6.50 -10.92 -13.14
C PHE A 213 -7.47 -10.14 -12.27
N VAL A 214 -8.46 -10.84 -11.74
CA VAL A 214 -9.35 -10.34 -10.67
C VAL A 214 -9.52 -11.42 -9.61
N LEU A 215 -9.73 -10.99 -8.37
CA LEU A 215 -9.96 -11.87 -7.24
C LEU A 215 -11.11 -11.31 -6.39
N MET A 216 -12.03 -12.16 -5.99
CA MET A 216 -13.04 -11.89 -4.98
C MET A 216 -12.89 -12.91 -3.86
N THR A 217 -12.89 -12.42 -2.62
CA THR A 217 -12.86 -13.25 -1.42
C THR A 217 -14.04 -12.87 -0.53
N VAL A 218 -14.85 -13.85 -0.17
CA VAL A 218 -15.93 -13.65 0.83
C VAL A 218 -15.28 -13.61 2.21
N ILE A 219 -15.43 -12.47 2.90
CA ILE A 219 -14.89 -12.25 4.25
C ILE A 219 -15.91 -12.68 5.30
N GLY A 220 -17.19 -12.45 5.03
CA GLY A 220 -18.25 -12.86 5.93
C GLY A 220 -19.62 -12.55 5.39
N MET A 221 -20.63 -13.19 5.98
CA MET A 221 -22.04 -12.95 5.71
C MET A 221 -22.81 -13.08 7.02
N ASP A 222 -23.43 -12.00 7.44
CA ASP A 222 -24.23 -11.97 8.67
C ASP A 222 -25.68 -11.61 8.37
N MET A 223 -26.62 -12.27 9.04
CA MET A 223 -28.03 -12.07 8.77
C MET A 223 -28.92 -12.48 9.97
N GLY A 224 -29.87 -11.60 10.28
CA GLY A 224 -30.87 -11.89 11.27
C GLY A 224 -30.31 -12.13 12.68
N SER A 225 -31.01 -12.99 13.43
CA SER A 225 -30.64 -13.35 14.81
C SER A 225 -31.03 -14.81 15.10
N ALA A 226 -30.65 -15.32 16.27
CA ALA A 226 -31.06 -16.66 16.74
C ALA A 226 -32.54 -16.78 17.18
N ASN A 227 -33.42 -15.81 16.83
CA ASN A 227 -34.84 -15.86 17.11
C ASN A 227 -35.60 -16.57 15.98
N TYR A 228 -35.92 -17.83 16.18
CA TYR A 228 -36.61 -18.66 15.18
C TYR A 228 -38.07 -18.24 14.89
N GLY A 229 -38.67 -17.36 15.70
CA GLY A 229 -40.03 -16.84 15.49
C GLY A 229 -40.09 -15.61 14.55
N VAL A 230 -38.96 -15.04 14.17
CA VAL A 230 -38.89 -13.79 13.39
C VAL A 230 -38.03 -13.98 12.13
N SER A 231 -38.59 -13.63 10.96
CA SER A 231 -37.86 -13.61 9.70
C SER A 231 -36.87 -12.46 9.69
N ALA A 232 -35.64 -12.71 9.24
CA ALA A 232 -34.63 -11.69 9.13
C ALA A 232 -35.05 -10.55 8.19
N SER A 233 -34.71 -9.32 8.55
CA SER A 233 -34.98 -8.12 7.75
C SER A 233 -33.74 -7.38 7.32
N GLU A 234 -32.56 -7.72 7.88
CA GLU A 234 -31.29 -7.08 7.63
C GLU A 234 -30.20 -8.13 7.43
N GLY A 235 -29.24 -7.82 6.58
CA GLY A 235 -28.04 -8.63 6.40
C GLY A 235 -26.89 -7.80 5.84
N GLU A 236 -25.69 -8.32 6.02
CA GLU A 236 -24.44 -7.76 5.52
C GLU A 236 -23.61 -8.84 4.83
N LEU A 237 -23.12 -8.56 3.65
CA LEU A 237 -22.13 -9.34 2.92
C LEU A 237 -20.83 -8.55 2.85
N ARG A 238 -19.74 -9.13 3.35
CA ARG A 238 -18.39 -8.54 3.33
C ARG A 238 -17.51 -9.29 2.34
N LEU A 239 -16.88 -8.53 1.44
CA LEU A 239 -16.02 -9.03 0.40
C LEU A 239 -14.70 -8.26 0.42
N THR A 240 -13.62 -8.90 -0.05
CA THR A 240 -12.44 -8.19 -0.56
C THR A 240 -12.35 -8.46 -2.05
N VAL A 241 -12.19 -7.41 -2.85
CA VAL A 241 -12.02 -7.50 -4.30
C VAL A 241 -10.66 -6.93 -4.70
N ARG A 242 -10.03 -7.56 -5.71
CA ARG A 242 -8.71 -7.18 -6.22
C ARG A 242 -8.68 -7.26 -7.73
N ALA A 243 -7.86 -6.43 -8.36
CA ALA A 243 -7.52 -6.56 -9.77
C ALA A 243 -6.07 -6.12 -10.01
N GLU A 244 -5.45 -6.66 -11.06
CA GLU A 244 -4.10 -6.26 -11.44
C GLU A 244 -4.08 -4.82 -11.96
N ARG A 245 -4.98 -4.47 -12.89
CA ARG A 245 -4.99 -3.17 -13.56
C ARG A 245 -6.05 -2.24 -13.00
N GLN A 246 -5.70 -0.94 -12.85
CA GLN A 246 -6.61 0.04 -12.27
C GLN A 246 -7.94 0.14 -13.01
N HIS A 247 -7.92 0.22 -14.34
CA HIS A 247 -9.16 0.35 -15.12
C HIS A 247 -10.06 -0.90 -15.05
N VAL A 248 -9.46 -2.10 -14.91
CA VAL A 248 -10.21 -3.36 -14.68
C VAL A 248 -10.84 -3.32 -13.30
N PHE A 249 -10.10 -2.86 -12.29
CA PHE A 249 -10.60 -2.72 -10.93
C PHE A 249 -11.80 -1.77 -10.86
N ASP A 250 -11.70 -0.60 -11.48
CA ASP A 250 -12.79 0.39 -11.47
C ASP A 250 -14.04 -0.14 -12.19
N SER A 251 -13.88 -0.78 -13.36
CA SER A 251 -15.00 -1.41 -14.10
C SER A 251 -15.61 -2.60 -13.33
N TYR A 252 -14.78 -3.34 -12.58
CA TYR A 252 -15.25 -4.44 -11.75
C TYR A 252 -16.09 -3.93 -10.58
N LEU A 253 -15.64 -2.87 -9.88
CA LEU A 253 -16.42 -2.23 -8.82
C LEU A 253 -17.75 -1.68 -9.33
N GLU A 254 -17.77 -1.02 -10.46
CA GLU A 254 -19.01 -0.53 -11.09
C GLU A 254 -19.97 -1.69 -11.40
N SER A 255 -19.46 -2.80 -11.94
CA SER A 255 -20.26 -4.00 -12.22
C SER A 255 -20.83 -4.63 -10.96
N ILE A 256 -20.04 -4.70 -9.86
CA ILE A 256 -20.51 -5.15 -8.55
C ILE A 256 -21.63 -4.25 -8.03
N GLN A 257 -21.44 -2.93 -8.10
CA GLN A 257 -22.43 -1.94 -7.67
C GLN A 257 -23.76 -2.08 -8.42
N ASN A 258 -23.70 -2.24 -9.74
CA ASN A 258 -24.88 -2.46 -10.58
C ASN A 258 -25.62 -3.76 -10.21
N LEU A 259 -24.92 -4.85 -9.92
CA LEU A 259 -25.53 -6.11 -9.45
C LEU A 259 -26.21 -5.93 -8.10
N VAL A 260 -25.54 -5.27 -7.15
CA VAL A 260 -26.13 -4.98 -5.82
C VAL A 260 -27.42 -4.18 -5.96
N GLU A 261 -27.41 -3.11 -6.76
CA GLU A 261 -28.59 -2.29 -7.03
C GLU A 261 -29.70 -3.13 -7.66
N GLN A 262 -29.40 -3.95 -8.66
CA GLN A 262 -30.38 -4.80 -9.34
C GLN A 262 -31.06 -5.76 -8.36
N TYR A 263 -30.31 -6.45 -7.51
CA TYR A 263 -30.88 -7.42 -6.55
C TYR A 263 -31.64 -6.73 -5.41
N ALA A 264 -31.16 -5.58 -4.92
CA ALA A 264 -31.81 -4.81 -3.89
C ALA A 264 -33.14 -4.21 -4.39
N CYS A 265 -33.13 -3.52 -5.52
CA CYS A 265 -34.31 -2.89 -6.09
C CYS A 265 -35.39 -3.91 -6.48
N LYS A 266 -35.00 -5.04 -7.11
CA LYS A 266 -35.93 -6.11 -7.48
C LYS A 266 -36.65 -6.69 -6.25
N GLY A 267 -35.96 -6.77 -5.11
CA GLY A 267 -36.52 -7.28 -3.84
C GLY A 267 -37.18 -6.19 -2.98
N GLY A 268 -37.13 -4.92 -3.37
CA GLY A 268 -37.68 -3.79 -2.58
C GLY A 268 -36.90 -3.50 -1.30
N PHE A 269 -35.60 -3.74 -1.30
CA PHE A 269 -34.68 -3.45 -0.18
C PHE A 269 -34.06 -2.05 -0.34
N SER A 270 -33.83 -1.37 0.78
CA SER A 270 -32.81 -0.33 0.85
C SER A 270 -31.44 -0.99 0.99
N TYR A 271 -30.40 -0.37 0.40
CA TYR A 271 -29.05 -0.92 0.45
C TYR A 271 -28.01 0.18 0.64
N THR A 272 -26.85 -0.22 1.14
CA THR A 272 -25.63 0.59 1.16
C THR A 272 -24.44 -0.26 0.74
N ILE A 273 -23.47 0.36 0.08
CA ILE A 273 -22.16 -0.23 -0.20
C ILE A 273 -21.13 0.71 0.42
N GLU A 274 -20.28 0.17 1.28
CA GLU A 274 -19.19 0.89 1.90
C GLU A 274 -17.87 0.30 1.40
N GLU A 275 -16.99 1.16 0.86
CA GLU A 275 -15.63 0.78 0.51
C GLU A 275 -14.72 0.96 1.73
N ILE A 276 -13.90 -0.03 2.02
CA ILE A 276 -13.00 -0.07 3.19
C ILE A 276 -11.57 -0.31 2.69
N GLU A 277 -10.64 0.54 3.14
CA GLU A 277 -9.21 0.38 2.83
C GLU A 277 -8.95 0.22 1.33
N ARG A 278 -9.29 1.26 0.56
CA ARG A 278 -9.08 1.25 -0.89
C ARG A 278 -7.62 1.55 -1.24
N PHE A 279 -7.00 0.63 -1.96
CA PHE A 279 -5.67 0.74 -2.56
C PHE A 279 -5.80 0.78 -4.08
N PRO A 280 -5.15 1.72 -4.78
CA PRO A 280 -5.06 1.68 -6.24
C PRO A 280 -4.05 0.63 -6.69
N ALA A 281 -4.06 0.27 -7.97
CA ALA A 281 -3.00 -0.50 -8.56
C ALA A 281 -1.69 0.29 -8.56
N THR A 282 -0.59 -0.35 -8.15
CA THR A 282 0.75 0.24 -8.22
C THR A 282 1.32 -0.01 -9.61
N GLU A 283 0.90 0.81 -10.58
CA GLU A 283 1.25 0.69 -11.99
C GLU A 283 2.54 1.46 -12.31
N ASN A 284 3.65 0.74 -12.39
CA ASN A 284 4.95 1.32 -12.71
C ASN A 284 5.00 1.90 -14.11
N SER A 285 5.60 3.09 -14.27
CA SER A 285 5.94 3.57 -15.59
C SER A 285 7.09 2.74 -16.20
N GLN A 286 7.05 2.52 -17.51
CA GLN A 286 8.09 1.79 -18.21
C GLN A 286 9.48 2.41 -17.96
N THR A 287 9.57 3.74 -18.07
CA THR A 287 10.81 4.49 -17.85
C THR A 287 11.30 4.39 -16.41
N GLY A 288 10.40 4.42 -15.42
CA GLY A 288 10.75 4.25 -14.00
C GLY A 288 11.32 2.86 -13.73
N ALA A 289 10.65 1.81 -14.22
CA ALA A 289 11.13 0.44 -14.08
C ALA A 289 12.49 0.20 -14.79
N ASP A 290 12.67 0.77 -15.98
CA ASP A 290 13.94 0.68 -16.70
C ASP A 290 15.08 1.36 -15.92
N ARG A 291 14.83 2.53 -15.31
CA ARG A 291 15.81 3.21 -14.45
C ARG A 291 16.20 2.37 -13.24
N ILE A 292 15.26 1.67 -12.59
CA ILE A 292 15.55 0.73 -11.48
C ILE A 292 16.46 -0.39 -11.98
N CYS A 293 16.14 -1.00 -13.12
CA CYS A 293 16.97 -2.05 -13.70
C CYS A 293 18.41 -1.55 -14.01
N ASP A 294 18.54 -0.36 -14.54
CA ASP A 294 19.84 0.21 -14.88
C ASP A 294 20.66 0.59 -13.63
N ALA A 295 19.99 1.12 -12.58
CA ALA A 295 20.63 1.37 -11.29
C ALA A 295 21.16 0.06 -10.67
N ALA A 296 20.34 -0.98 -10.62
CA ALA A 296 20.75 -2.29 -10.10
C ALA A 296 21.91 -2.90 -10.87
N LYS A 297 21.88 -2.83 -12.21
CA LYS A 297 23.00 -3.31 -13.06
C LYS A 297 24.31 -2.58 -12.78
N LYS A 298 24.27 -1.25 -12.63
CA LYS A 298 25.48 -0.45 -12.29
C LYS A 298 26.11 -0.88 -10.97
N MET A 299 25.29 -1.39 -10.06
CA MET A 299 25.71 -1.88 -8.74
C MET A 299 26.04 -3.38 -8.73
N ASN A 300 25.98 -4.07 -9.87
CA ASN A 300 26.12 -5.52 -9.99
C ASN A 300 25.12 -6.32 -9.13
N LEU A 301 23.94 -5.78 -8.86
CA LEU A 301 22.86 -6.48 -8.17
C LEU A 301 22.10 -7.37 -9.15
N LYS A 302 21.64 -8.51 -8.65
CA LYS A 302 20.74 -9.38 -9.43
C LYS A 302 19.37 -8.71 -9.55
N VAL A 303 18.80 -8.73 -10.75
CA VAL A 303 17.46 -8.25 -11.04
C VAL A 303 16.57 -9.41 -11.48
N SER A 304 15.40 -9.54 -10.90
CA SER A 304 14.33 -10.40 -11.40
C SER A 304 13.16 -9.55 -11.86
N GLU A 305 12.71 -9.78 -13.08
CA GLU A 305 11.44 -9.24 -13.55
C GLU A 305 10.32 -10.20 -13.12
N LEU A 306 9.35 -9.69 -12.37
CA LEU A 306 8.22 -10.47 -11.87
C LEU A 306 7.24 -10.78 -13.01
N GLU A 307 6.92 -12.04 -13.19
CA GLU A 307 5.95 -12.49 -14.20
C GLU A 307 4.51 -12.09 -13.82
N GLN A 308 4.20 -12.10 -12.52
CA GLN A 308 2.90 -11.77 -11.96
C GLN A 308 3.02 -10.61 -10.98
N PRO A 309 1.98 -9.79 -10.81
CA PRO A 309 1.97 -8.76 -9.77
C PRO A 309 1.94 -9.40 -8.38
N MET A 310 2.40 -8.66 -7.39
CA MET A 310 2.12 -8.99 -6.01
C MET A 310 0.61 -8.93 -5.78
N ARG A 311 0.05 -9.97 -5.13
CA ARG A 311 -1.39 -10.05 -4.85
C ARG A 311 -1.85 -9.14 -3.72
N TRP A 312 -0.92 -8.78 -2.82
CA TRP A 312 -1.15 -7.74 -1.83
C TRP A 312 -1.19 -6.36 -2.51
N SER A 313 -1.58 -5.35 -1.77
CA SER A 313 -1.77 -4.00 -2.28
C SER A 313 -0.85 -3.03 -1.56
N GLU A 314 -0.58 -1.90 -2.19
CA GLU A 314 0.30 -0.85 -1.74
C GLU A 314 -0.31 0.50 -2.13
N ASP A 315 -0.36 1.46 -1.22
CA ASP A 315 -0.99 2.74 -1.48
C ASP A 315 -0.12 3.70 -2.34
N PHE A 316 1.14 3.32 -2.60
CA PHE A 316 2.05 4.05 -3.49
C PHE A 316 1.47 4.34 -4.87
N GLY A 317 0.55 3.50 -5.34
CA GLY A 317 -0.18 3.72 -6.57
C GLY A 317 -0.86 5.09 -6.68
N TYR A 318 -1.23 5.72 -5.56
CA TYR A 318 -1.77 7.09 -5.56
C TYR A 318 -0.77 8.14 -6.05
N TYR A 319 0.53 7.96 -5.80
CA TYR A 319 1.56 8.84 -6.36
C TYR A 319 1.75 8.63 -7.85
N LEU A 320 1.69 7.36 -8.30
CA LEU A 320 1.86 7.01 -9.71
C LEU A 320 0.69 7.50 -10.60
N GLN A 321 -0.46 7.83 -9.98
CA GLN A 321 -1.56 8.52 -10.66
C GLN A 321 -1.26 10.02 -10.90
N GLU A 322 -0.32 10.61 -10.16
CA GLU A 322 0.02 12.05 -10.22
C GLU A 322 1.30 12.32 -11.01
N THR A 323 2.25 11.36 -11.04
CA THR A 323 3.54 11.53 -11.71
C THR A 323 4.11 10.18 -12.16
N THR A 324 5.19 10.22 -12.94
CA THR A 324 5.88 9.00 -13.34
C THR A 324 6.75 8.46 -12.21
N GLY A 325 7.14 7.19 -12.31
CA GLY A 325 7.99 6.56 -11.32
C GLY A 325 7.81 5.06 -11.29
N ALA A 326 8.33 4.44 -10.25
CA ALA A 326 8.17 3.02 -10.04
C ALA A 326 8.37 2.60 -8.57
N PHE A 327 7.75 1.49 -8.24
CA PHE A 327 7.93 0.76 -7.01
C PHE A 327 8.66 -0.56 -7.29
N PHE A 328 9.57 -0.96 -6.41
CA PHE A 328 10.36 -2.17 -6.58
C PHE A 328 10.54 -2.93 -5.29
N GLY A 329 10.89 -4.22 -5.40
CA GLY A 329 11.16 -5.06 -4.25
C GLY A 329 12.66 -5.25 -4.02
N ILE A 330 13.01 -5.52 -2.74
CA ILE A 330 14.33 -6.03 -2.35
C ILE A 330 14.11 -7.36 -1.62
N GLY A 331 14.75 -8.42 -2.08
CA GLY A 331 14.62 -9.75 -1.45
C GLY A 331 15.19 -9.79 -0.04
N ASP A 332 14.42 -10.33 0.90
CA ASP A 332 14.78 -10.51 2.32
C ASP A 332 15.56 -11.80 2.59
N GLY A 333 15.54 -12.75 1.65
CA GLY A 333 16.04 -14.10 1.79
C GLY A 333 14.95 -15.13 1.46
N GLU A 334 15.37 -16.26 0.86
CA GLU A 334 14.42 -17.30 0.40
C GLU A 334 13.66 -17.97 1.55
N GLU A 335 14.33 -18.16 2.70
CA GLU A 335 13.75 -18.79 3.90
C GLU A 335 13.32 -17.78 4.98
N HIS A 336 13.22 -16.49 4.61
CA HIS A 336 12.83 -15.44 5.55
C HIS A 336 11.35 -15.58 5.96
N ALA A 337 11.02 -15.19 7.21
CA ALA A 337 9.64 -15.20 7.69
C ALA A 337 8.74 -14.28 6.82
N GLN A 338 7.51 -14.71 6.60
CA GLN A 338 6.56 -13.93 5.79
C GLN A 338 6.12 -12.66 6.50
N LEU A 339 5.84 -11.61 5.71
CA LEU A 339 5.25 -10.36 6.20
C LEU A 339 3.97 -10.63 7.00
N HIS A 340 3.62 -9.74 7.91
CA HIS A 340 2.44 -9.80 8.79
C HIS A 340 2.41 -11.02 9.72
N THR A 341 3.55 -11.66 9.94
CA THR A 341 3.69 -12.75 10.92
C THR A 341 4.52 -12.31 12.13
N ALA A 342 4.22 -12.86 13.31
CA ALA A 342 4.92 -12.53 14.55
C ALA A 342 6.43 -12.88 14.54
N GLY A 343 6.87 -13.71 13.60
CA GLY A 343 8.29 -14.08 13.43
C GLY A 343 9.03 -13.20 12.42
N TYR A 344 8.36 -12.22 11.81
CA TYR A 344 9.00 -11.34 10.85
C TYR A 344 9.87 -10.30 11.57
N GLU A 345 11.08 -10.08 11.07
CA GLU A 345 11.97 -8.99 11.44
C GLU A 345 12.69 -8.48 10.19
N PHE A 346 12.73 -7.16 9.99
CA PHE A 346 13.39 -6.57 8.84
C PHE A 346 14.89 -6.89 8.81
N PRO A 347 15.44 -7.43 7.71
CA PRO A 347 16.84 -7.79 7.62
C PRO A 347 17.74 -6.58 7.44
N ASP A 348 18.51 -6.19 8.46
CA ASP A 348 19.45 -5.06 8.41
C ASP A 348 20.40 -5.12 7.20
N ALA A 349 20.65 -6.31 6.66
CA ALA A 349 21.55 -6.55 5.53
C ALA A 349 21.09 -5.90 4.21
N ILE A 350 19.80 -5.55 4.06
CA ILE A 350 19.29 -4.91 2.84
C ILE A 350 19.26 -3.38 2.93
N ILE A 351 19.56 -2.80 4.11
CA ILE A 351 19.54 -1.33 4.31
C ILE A 351 20.46 -0.63 3.32
N GLU A 352 21.72 -1.07 3.26
CA GLU A 352 22.70 -0.44 2.36
C GLU A 352 22.28 -0.60 0.88
N THR A 353 21.73 -1.75 0.50
CA THR A 353 21.21 -1.98 -0.85
C THR A 353 20.10 -0.97 -1.20
N GLY A 354 19.12 -0.78 -0.30
CA GLY A 354 18.04 0.18 -0.50
C GLY A 354 18.55 1.63 -0.65
N ILE A 355 19.49 2.03 0.21
CA ILE A 355 20.12 3.36 0.14
C ILE A 355 20.81 3.56 -1.21
N GLN A 356 21.66 2.62 -1.61
CA GLN A 356 22.42 2.74 -2.85
C GLN A 356 21.52 2.72 -4.09
N MET A 357 20.43 1.92 -4.07
CA MET A 357 19.44 1.94 -5.14
C MET A 357 18.80 3.32 -5.30
N PHE A 358 18.36 3.96 -4.22
CA PHE A 358 17.79 5.31 -4.29
C PHE A 358 18.81 6.35 -4.72
N LEU A 359 20.05 6.29 -4.23
CA LEU A 359 21.13 7.20 -4.67
C LEU A 359 21.43 7.05 -6.16
N ALA A 360 21.40 5.84 -6.71
CA ALA A 360 21.65 5.58 -8.12
C ALA A 360 20.54 6.09 -9.07
N LEU A 361 19.35 6.43 -8.52
CA LEU A 361 18.22 7.01 -9.25
C LEU A 361 18.25 8.55 -9.28
N ILE A 362 19.04 9.20 -8.42
CA ILE A 362 19.23 10.66 -8.40
C ILE A 362 20.11 11.12 -9.60
#